data_0800e2f1c21dd18d6bab38d2b2023664
#
_entry.id   0800e2f1c21dd18d6bab38d2b2023664
#
_cell.length_a   1.000
_cell.length_b   1.000
_cell.length_c   1.000
_cell.angle_alpha   90.00
_cell.angle_beta   90.00
_cell.angle_gamma   90.00
#
_symmetry.space_group_name_H-M   'P 1'
#
loop_
_entity.id
_entity.type
_entity.pdbx_description
1 polymer ?
#
loop_
_entity_poly.entity_id
_entity_poly.type
_entity_poly.pdbx_seq_one_letter_code
_entity_poly.pdbx_strand_id
1 'polypeptide(L)'
;SSMCSYIFGSRDDYKGKLLFDSRDVREFTISDWQEIRRRNIAYLPQELDLFPELTAWENIQLKNKLTSHLSDAEIENCLEELGIASRRDYPAGRMSIGQQQRVAIIRSICQPFDFILLDEPVSHLDEDNNRIAAAIIGREAERQGAAIVSTSVGNPLLLDNYRKLRL
;
A
#
# COMPACT_ATOMS: atom_id res chain seq x y z
N SER A 1 -9.96 5.56 -7.48
CA SER A 1 -9.11 6.58 -6.86
C SER A 1 -9.82 7.33 -5.74
N SER A 2 -10.90 8.05 -6.02
CA SER A 2 -11.62 8.83 -4.99
C SER A 2 -12.11 7.97 -3.81
N MET A 3 -12.55 6.74 -4.03
CA MET A 3 -13.03 5.85 -2.96
C MET A 3 -11.94 5.55 -1.93
N CYS A 4 -10.75 5.19 -2.38
CA CYS A 4 -9.62 4.92 -1.47
C CYS A 4 -9.26 6.16 -0.63
N SER A 5 -9.24 7.36 -1.25
CA SER A 5 -8.97 8.62 -0.56
C SER A 5 -10.03 8.95 0.50
N TYR A 6 -11.31 8.64 0.25
CA TYR A 6 -12.38 8.83 1.24
C TYR A 6 -12.23 7.85 2.42
N ILE A 7 -11.99 6.57 2.14
CA ILE A 7 -11.83 5.55 3.18
C ILE A 7 -10.60 5.85 4.03
N PHE A 8 -9.50 6.28 3.42
CA PHE A 8 -8.27 6.65 4.12
C PHE A 8 -8.38 7.99 4.88
N GLY A 9 -9.46 8.75 4.65
CA GLY A 9 -9.69 10.05 5.29
C GLY A 9 -8.79 11.17 4.76
N SER A 10 -8.27 11.05 3.53
CA SER A 10 -7.54 12.13 2.85
C SER A 10 -8.48 13.14 2.21
N ARG A 11 -9.76 12.78 2.04
CA ARG A 11 -10.82 13.62 1.48
C ARG A 11 -12.11 13.43 2.28
N ASP A 12 -12.91 14.49 2.37
CA ASP A 12 -14.17 14.52 3.11
C ASP A 12 -15.36 15.05 2.28
N ASP A 13 -15.13 15.37 1.00
CA ASP A 13 -16.11 15.96 0.07
C ASP A 13 -17.06 14.89 -0.54
N TYR A 14 -17.60 13.98 0.27
CA TYR A 14 -18.52 12.93 -0.14
C TYR A 14 -19.92 13.09 0.48
N LYS A 15 -20.94 12.49 -0.16
CA LYS A 15 -22.29 12.38 0.35
C LYS A 15 -22.53 10.99 0.93
N GLY A 16 -23.27 10.92 2.03
CA GLY A 16 -23.56 9.65 2.73
C GLY A 16 -22.78 9.51 4.02
N LYS A 17 -22.64 8.28 4.51
CA LYS A 17 -21.92 7.94 5.74
C LYS A 17 -20.83 6.93 5.43
N LEU A 18 -19.67 7.13 6.04
CA LEU A 18 -18.59 6.15 6.10
C LEU A 18 -18.42 5.74 7.56
N LEU A 19 -18.58 4.45 7.83
CA LEU A 19 -18.50 3.92 9.19
C LEU A 19 -17.28 3.02 9.32
N PHE A 20 -16.55 3.17 10.41
CA PHE A 20 -15.49 2.27 10.84
C PHE A 20 -15.90 1.72 12.20
N ASP A 21 -16.14 0.41 12.31
CA ASP A 21 -16.70 -0.26 13.49
C ASP A 21 -17.96 0.43 14.03
N SER A 22 -18.90 0.74 13.13
CA SER A 22 -20.17 1.42 13.43
C SER A 22 -20.07 2.89 13.88
N ARG A 23 -18.86 3.47 13.97
CA ARG A 23 -18.61 4.88 14.25
C ARG A 23 -18.44 5.68 12.96
N ASP A 24 -19.13 6.81 12.83
CA ASP A 24 -18.96 7.68 11.65
C ASP A 24 -17.56 8.32 11.66
N VAL A 25 -16.84 8.21 10.55
CA VAL A 25 -15.48 8.76 10.46
C VAL A 25 -15.41 10.28 10.59
N ARG A 26 -16.54 10.98 10.43
CA ARG A 26 -16.65 12.42 10.70
C ARG A 26 -16.50 12.79 12.18
N GLU A 27 -16.69 11.82 13.06
CA GLU A 27 -16.52 11.97 14.50
C GLU A 27 -15.08 11.67 14.95
N PHE A 28 -14.19 11.31 14.02
CA PHE A 28 -12.83 10.95 14.34
C PHE A 28 -11.98 12.19 14.63
N THR A 29 -11.26 12.12 15.74
CA THR A 29 -10.22 13.09 16.07
C THR A 29 -8.95 12.82 15.25
N ILE A 30 -8.01 13.74 15.30
CA ILE A 30 -6.68 13.55 14.69
C ILE A 30 -5.99 12.30 15.26
N SER A 31 -6.13 12.07 16.57
CA SER A 31 -5.56 10.89 17.23
C SER A 31 -6.19 9.58 16.76
N ASP A 32 -7.52 9.55 16.53
CA ASP A 32 -8.22 8.38 15.98
C ASP A 32 -7.66 8.06 14.59
N TRP A 33 -7.55 9.07 13.71
CA TRP A 33 -6.98 8.90 12.38
C TRP A 33 -5.51 8.45 12.39
N GLN A 34 -4.70 8.96 13.31
CA GLN A 34 -3.31 8.55 13.45
C GLN A 34 -3.20 7.06 13.80
N GLU A 35 -4.02 6.59 14.76
CA GLU A 35 -3.98 5.18 15.18
C GLU A 35 -4.50 4.25 14.09
N ILE A 36 -5.63 4.59 13.46
CA ILE A 36 -6.21 3.81 12.37
C ILE A 36 -5.24 3.69 11.19
N ARG A 37 -4.61 4.79 10.77
CA ARG A 37 -3.64 4.78 9.66
C ARG A 37 -2.33 4.09 10.01
N ARG A 38 -2.03 3.95 11.29
CA ARG A 38 -0.83 3.26 11.75
C ARG A 38 -1.01 1.75 11.87
N ARG A 39 -2.25 1.27 12.19
CA ARG A 39 -2.48 -0.13 12.58
C ARG A 39 -3.60 -0.85 11.84
N ASN A 40 -4.55 -0.14 11.28
CA ASN A 40 -5.76 -0.77 10.74
C ASN A 40 -5.90 -0.61 9.24
N ILE A 41 -5.45 0.52 8.67
CA ILE A 41 -5.58 0.79 7.24
C ILE A 41 -4.21 1.05 6.64
N ALA A 42 -3.73 0.14 5.78
CA ALA A 42 -2.62 0.41 4.88
C ALA A 42 -3.12 1.05 3.59
N TYR A 43 -2.31 1.90 2.97
CA TYR A 43 -2.69 2.58 1.73
C TYR A 43 -1.50 2.74 0.77
N LEU A 44 -1.73 2.35 -0.47
CA LEU A 44 -0.87 2.65 -1.60
C LEU A 44 -1.61 3.62 -2.52
N PRO A 45 -1.28 4.92 -2.52
CA PRO A 45 -1.88 5.91 -3.41
C PRO A 45 -1.32 5.77 -4.83
N GLN A 46 -2.07 6.27 -5.81
CA GLN A 46 -1.68 6.27 -7.22
C GLN A 46 -0.38 7.05 -7.47
N GLU A 47 -0.18 8.15 -6.76
CA GLU A 47 1.01 9.01 -6.86
C GLU A 47 2.26 8.42 -6.18
N LEU A 48 2.15 7.23 -5.57
CA LEU A 48 3.18 6.49 -4.84
C LEU A 48 3.72 7.20 -3.59
N ASP A 49 3.68 8.51 -3.49
CA ASP A 49 4.11 9.36 -2.35
C ASP A 49 5.51 9.00 -1.79
N LEU A 50 6.46 8.68 -2.67
CA LEU A 50 7.84 8.47 -2.26
C LEU A 50 8.58 9.80 -2.09
N PHE A 51 9.50 9.81 -1.15
CA PHE A 51 10.44 10.93 -0.97
C PHE A 51 11.60 10.73 -1.96
N PRO A 52 11.72 11.58 -2.98
CA PRO A 52 12.66 11.36 -4.08
C PRO A 52 14.14 11.45 -3.67
N GLU A 53 14.44 12.19 -2.60
CA GLU A 53 15.79 12.34 -2.06
C GLU A 53 16.24 11.13 -1.24
N LEU A 54 15.29 10.37 -0.70
CA LEU A 54 15.57 9.19 0.11
C LEU A 54 15.79 7.96 -0.79
N THR A 55 16.61 7.04 -0.32
CA THR A 55 16.80 5.73 -0.95
C THR A 55 15.53 4.88 -0.91
N ALA A 56 15.48 3.78 -1.68
CA ALA A 56 14.41 2.80 -1.58
C ALA A 56 14.27 2.29 -0.15
N TRP A 57 15.39 1.90 0.46
CA TRP A 57 15.43 1.42 1.84
C TRP A 57 14.88 2.44 2.84
N GLU A 58 15.34 3.68 2.77
CA GLU A 58 14.87 4.74 3.66
C GLU A 58 13.38 5.02 3.50
N ASN A 59 12.86 5.05 2.27
CA ASN A 59 11.42 5.19 1.99
C ASN A 59 10.59 4.08 2.65
N ILE A 60 11.06 2.84 2.60
CA ILE A 60 10.41 1.69 3.23
C ILE A 60 10.49 1.80 4.76
N GLN A 61 11.68 2.10 5.27
CA GLN A 61 11.93 2.22 6.71
C GLN A 61 11.17 3.36 7.39
N LEU A 62 10.85 4.45 6.68
CA LEU A 62 9.97 5.50 7.22
C LEU A 62 8.65 4.95 7.74
N LYS A 63 8.08 3.97 7.04
CA LYS A 63 6.82 3.35 7.43
C LYS A 63 7.06 2.23 8.45
N ASN A 64 8.03 1.35 8.19
CA ASN A 64 8.29 0.20 9.04
C ASN A 64 8.66 0.58 10.48
N LYS A 65 9.46 1.63 10.68
CA LYS A 65 9.88 2.11 12.01
C LYS A 65 8.73 2.58 12.90
N LEU A 66 7.56 2.89 12.35
CA LEU A 66 6.40 3.30 13.15
C LEU A 66 5.82 2.15 13.97
N THR A 67 6.00 0.91 13.53
CA THR A 67 5.41 -0.29 14.15
C THR A 67 6.39 -1.45 14.28
N SER A 68 7.55 -1.39 13.62
CA SER A 68 8.53 -2.49 13.51
C SER A 68 7.88 -3.81 13.05
N HIS A 69 7.01 -3.69 12.04
CA HIS A 69 6.13 -4.78 11.60
C HIS A 69 6.89 -5.88 10.85
N LEU A 70 7.74 -5.50 9.90
CA LEU A 70 8.63 -6.42 9.18
C LEU A 70 10.06 -6.32 9.70
N SER A 71 10.75 -7.44 9.77
CA SER A 71 12.20 -7.47 9.97
C SER A 71 12.94 -6.96 8.72
N ASP A 72 14.17 -6.52 8.90
CA ASP A 72 15.01 -6.10 7.78
C ASP A 72 15.21 -7.22 6.74
N ALA A 73 15.33 -8.47 7.20
CA ALA A 73 15.43 -9.64 6.31
C ALA A 73 14.17 -9.87 5.47
N GLU A 74 12.98 -9.68 6.04
CA GLU A 74 11.72 -9.77 5.29
C GLU A 74 11.61 -8.68 4.23
N ILE A 75 12.03 -7.45 4.55
CA ILE A 75 12.07 -6.33 3.60
C ILE A 75 13.08 -6.62 2.48
N GLU A 76 14.28 -7.10 2.81
CA GLU A 76 15.29 -7.48 1.82
C GLU A 76 14.79 -8.57 0.89
N ASN A 77 14.11 -9.60 1.43
CA ASN A 77 13.47 -10.63 0.61
C ASN A 77 12.42 -10.05 -0.36
N CYS A 78 11.59 -9.11 0.08
CA CYS A 78 10.65 -8.42 -0.82
C CYS A 78 11.36 -7.63 -1.93
N LEU A 79 12.50 -6.98 -1.63
CA LEU A 79 13.31 -6.29 -2.64
C LEU A 79 13.90 -7.26 -3.66
N GLU A 80 14.33 -8.45 -3.22
CA GLU A 80 14.84 -9.51 -4.10
C GLU A 80 13.73 -10.10 -4.98
N GLU A 81 12.60 -10.49 -4.40
CA GLU A 81 11.44 -11.02 -5.13
C GLU A 81 10.97 -10.05 -6.23
N LEU A 82 10.91 -8.75 -5.92
CA LEU A 82 10.53 -7.71 -6.89
C LEU A 82 11.68 -7.27 -7.83
N GLY A 83 12.86 -7.89 -7.75
CA GLY A 83 13.98 -7.63 -8.64
C GLY A 83 14.58 -6.22 -8.51
N ILE A 84 14.48 -5.60 -7.34
CA ILE A 84 15.00 -4.25 -7.05
C ILE A 84 16.02 -4.20 -5.91
N ALA A 85 16.55 -5.36 -5.47
CA ALA A 85 17.55 -5.42 -4.40
C ALA A 85 18.80 -4.58 -4.71
N SER A 86 19.25 -4.55 -5.96
CA SER A 86 20.37 -3.70 -6.42
C SER A 86 20.08 -2.19 -6.34
N ARG A 87 18.84 -1.80 -6.08
CA ARG A 87 18.40 -0.41 -5.93
C ARG A 87 18.11 -0.02 -4.49
N ARG A 88 18.38 -0.89 -3.52
CA ARG A 88 18.14 -0.68 -2.09
C ARG A 88 18.63 0.69 -1.60
N ASP A 89 19.87 1.02 -1.91
CA ASP A 89 20.52 2.25 -1.46
C ASP A 89 20.56 3.34 -2.56
N TYR A 90 19.65 3.23 -3.53
CA TYR A 90 19.55 4.18 -4.63
C TYR A 90 18.41 5.19 -4.39
N PRO A 91 18.63 6.50 -4.63
CA PRO A 91 17.58 7.51 -4.44
C PRO A 91 16.35 7.24 -5.28
N ALA A 92 15.16 7.28 -4.66
CA ALA A 92 13.90 6.96 -5.32
C ALA A 92 13.63 7.86 -6.54
N GLY A 93 13.97 9.14 -6.48
CA GLY A 93 13.79 10.09 -7.59
C GLY A 93 14.63 9.79 -8.85
N ARG A 94 15.60 8.88 -8.75
CA ARG A 94 16.43 8.43 -9.89
C ARG A 94 16.02 7.05 -10.42
N MET A 95 14.98 6.46 -9.86
CA MET A 95 14.43 5.17 -10.29
C MET A 95 13.42 5.36 -11.41
N SER A 96 13.24 4.31 -12.25
CA SER A 96 12.08 4.28 -13.16
C SER A 96 10.77 4.22 -12.36
N ILE A 97 9.68 4.67 -12.98
CA ILE A 97 8.36 4.67 -12.29
C ILE A 97 7.95 3.26 -11.85
N GLY A 98 8.25 2.21 -12.63
CA GLY A 98 8.00 0.83 -12.25
C GLY A 98 8.88 0.35 -11.09
N GLN A 99 10.12 0.86 -10.93
CA GLN A 99 10.94 0.61 -9.75
C GLN A 99 10.40 1.34 -8.54
N GLN A 100 9.99 2.59 -8.70
CA GLN A 100 9.34 3.37 -7.64
C GLN A 100 8.05 2.68 -7.15
N GLN A 101 7.23 2.17 -8.09
CA GLN A 101 6.00 1.46 -7.75
C GLN A 101 6.29 0.21 -6.90
N ARG A 102 7.32 -0.56 -7.22
CA ARG A 102 7.74 -1.73 -6.43
C ARG A 102 8.21 -1.34 -5.02
N VAL A 103 8.94 -0.24 -4.87
CA VAL A 103 9.29 0.32 -3.56
C VAL A 103 8.05 0.72 -2.76
N ALA A 104 7.09 1.41 -3.40
CA ALA A 104 5.86 1.86 -2.76
C ALA A 104 4.97 0.69 -2.33
N ILE A 105 4.95 -0.41 -3.11
CA ILE A 105 4.27 -1.66 -2.73
C ILE A 105 4.87 -2.22 -1.43
N ILE A 106 6.19 -2.39 -1.36
CA ILE A 106 6.85 -2.88 -0.14
C ILE A 106 6.53 -1.96 1.04
N ARG A 107 6.67 -0.64 0.86
CA ARG A 107 6.36 0.34 1.92
C ARG A 107 4.92 0.22 2.41
N SER A 108 3.96 -0.05 1.54
CA SER A 108 2.55 -0.13 1.91
C SER A 108 2.20 -1.29 2.85
N ILE A 109 2.96 -2.38 2.78
CA ILE A 109 2.77 -3.57 3.62
C ILE A 109 3.62 -3.57 4.90
N CYS A 110 4.47 -2.55 5.12
CA CYS A 110 5.35 -2.45 6.29
C CYS A 110 4.66 -1.92 7.55
N GLN A 111 3.41 -2.32 7.77
CA GLN A 111 2.63 -1.99 8.97
C GLN A 111 1.57 -3.05 9.23
N PRO A 112 1.02 -3.16 10.45
CA PRO A 112 -0.21 -3.89 10.68
C PRO A 112 -1.39 -3.25 9.95
N PHE A 113 -2.34 -4.08 9.46
CA PHE A 113 -3.58 -3.61 8.86
C PHE A 113 -4.69 -4.68 8.93
N ASP A 114 -5.93 -4.22 9.07
CA ASP A 114 -7.13 -5.05 8.89
C ASP A 114 -7.54 -5.09 7.42
N PHE A 115 -7.21 -4.02 6.68
CA PHE A 115 -7.34 -3.97 5.23
C PHE A 115 -6.34 -3.02 4.61
N ILE A 116 -5.94 -3.36 3.38
CA ILE A 116 -5.06 -2.54 2.56
C ILE A 116 -5.83 -1.97 1.37
N LEU A 117 -5.73 -0.66 1.18
CA LEU A 117 -6.28 0.07 0.04
C LEU A 117 -5.18 0.25 -1.01
N LEU A 118 -5.45 -0.17 -2.23
CA LEU A 118 -4.50 -0.13 -3.34
C LEU A 118 -5.13 0.64 -4.51
N ASP A 119 -4.57 1.80 -4.82
CA ASP A 119 -5.05 2.67 -5.90
C ASP A 119 -4.10 2.58 -7.10
N GLU A 120 -4.53 1.88 -8.16
CA GLU A 120 -3.72 1.59 -9.35
C GLU A 120 -2.36 0.93 -9.04
N PRO A 121 -2.32 -0.14 -8.20
CA PRO A 121 -1.07 -0.63 -7.60
C PRO A 121 -0.05 -1.17 -8.60
N VAL A 122 -0.47 -1.50 -9.83
CA VAL A 122 0.37 -2.18 -10.84
C VAL A 122 0.31 -1.51 -12.21
N SER A 123 -0.11 -0.24 -12.27
CA SER A 123 -0.28 0.52 -13.53
C SER A 123 0.99 0.61 -14.38
N HIS A 124 2.17 0.53 -13.78
CA HIS A 124 3.48 0.64 -14.43
C HIS A 124 4.29 -0.67 -14.35
N LEU A 125 3.64 -1.79 -14.06
CA LEU A 125 4.27 -3.11 -14.00
C LEU A 125 3.83 -3.96 -15.18
N ASP A 126 4.76 -4.76 -15.70
CA ASP A 126 4.44 -5.86 -16.59
C ASP A 126 3.72 -6.99 -15.86
N GLU A 127 3.26 -7.99 -16.60
CA GLU A 127 2.46 -9.08 -16.04
C GLU A 127 3.24 -9.91 -15.01
N ASP A 128 4.52 -10.16 -15.22
CA ASP A 128 5.35 -10.96 -14.30
C ASP A 128 5.54 -10.21 -12.97
N ASN A 129 5.89 -8.92 -13.03
CA ASN A 129 6.02 -8.09 -11.83
C ASN A 129 4.66 -7.89 -11.13
N ASN A 130 3.55 -7.84 -11.87
CA ASN A 130 2.20 -7.80 -11.29
C ASN A 130 1.92 -9.07 -10.48
N ARG A 131 2.21 -10.27 -11.04
CA ARG A 131 2.03 -11.55 -10.32
C ARG A 131 2.85 -11.61 -9.04
N ILE A 132 4.11 -11.18 -9.08
CA ILE A 132 4.99 -11.12 -7.90
C ILE A 132 4.43 -10.14 -6.86
N ALA A 133 4.04 -8.95 -7.28
CA ALA A 133 3.44 -7.94 -6.39
C ALA A 133 2.15 -8.46 -5.74
N ALA A 134 1.27 -9.11 -6.52
CA ALA A 134 0.05 -9.72 -6.03
C ALA A 134 0.33 -10.81 -4.99
N ALA A 135 1.33 -11.67 -5.24
CA ALA A 135 1.73 -12.73 -4.31
C ALA A 135 2.27 -12.16 -2.99
N ILE A 136 3.11 -11.11 -3.03
CA ILE A 136 3.66 -10.46 -1.83
C ILE A 136 2.55 -9.82 -1.00
N ILE A 137 1.66 -9.03 -1.64
CA ILE A 137 0.54 -8.36 -0.97
C ILE A 137 -0.45 -9.40 -0.41
N GLY A 138 -0.77 -10.44 -1.20
CA GLY A 138 -1.67 -11.51 -0.79
C GLY A 138 -1.14 -12.29 0.42
N ARG A 139 0.13 -12.69 0.39
CA ARG A 139 0.80 -13.38 1.50
C ARG A 139 0.78 -12.54 2.79
N GLU A 140 1.04 -11.24 2.67
CA GLU A 140 1.03 -10.36 3.84
C GLU A 140 -0.38 -10.14 4.38
N ALA A 141 -1.38 -9.95 3.50
CA ALA A 141 -2.77 -9.84 3.92
C ALA A 141 -3.28 -11.13 4.58
N GLU A 142 -2.94 -12.30 4.03
CA GLU A 142 -3.28 -13.60 4.62
C GLU A 142 -2.64 -13.79 6.00
N ARG A 143 -1.35 -13.44 6.15
CA ARG A 143 -0.63 -13.49 7.44
C ARG A 143 -1.34 -12.69 8.53
N GLN A 144 -1.98 -11.57 8.16
CA GLN A 144 -2.68 -10.69 9.08
C GLN A 144 -4.19 -10.98 9.18
N GLY A 145 -4.74 -11.88 8.37
CA GLY A 145 -6.19 -12.09 8.26
C GLY A 145 -6.92 -10.86 7.69
N ALA A 146 -6.23 -10.07 6.88
CA ALA A 146 -6.66 -8.77 6.39
C ALA A 146 -7.35 -8.87 5.02
N ALA A 147 -8.17 -7.88 4.69
CA ALA A 147 -8.80 -7.74 3.39
C ALA A 147 -7.99 -6.83 2.45
N ILE A 148 -8.08 -7.10 1.15
CA ILE A 148 -7.49 -6.27 0.08
C ILE A 148 -8.61 -5.56 -0.68
N VAL A 149 -8.52 -4.23 -0.80
CA VAL A 149 -9.38 -3.41 -1.64
C VAL A 149 -8.51 -2.75 -2.71
N SER A 150 -8.66 -3.16 -3.96
CA SER A 150 -7.88 -2.63 -5.07
C SER A 150 -8.78 -1.94 -6.10
N THR A 151 -8.38 -0.74 -6.53
CA THR A 151 -8.99 -0.04 -7.67
C THR A 151 -8.05 -0.08 -8.86
N SER A 152 -8.58 -0.26 -10.07
CA SER A 152 -7.80 -0.25 -11.30
C SER A 152 -8.62 0.18 -12.50
N VAL A 153 -7.95 0.84 -13.46
CA VAL A 153 -8.46 1.14 -14.78
C VAL A 153 -7.57 0.41 -15.80
N GLY A 154 -8.05 -0.76 -16.27
CA GLY A 154 -7.35 -1.53 -17.32
C GLY A 154 -6.46 -2.66 -16.82
N ASN A 155 -5.48 -2.40 -15.96
CA ASN A 155 -4.54 -3.42 -15.44
C ASN A 155 -4.83 -3.77 -13.97
N PRO A 156 -5.64 -4.79 -13.67
CA PRO A 156 -5.95 -5.16 -12.29
C PRO A 156 -4.78 -5.89 -11.63
N LEU A 157 -4.70 -5.81 -10.30
CA LEU A 157 -3.83 -6.66 -9.50
C LEU A 157 -4.25 -8.12 -9.66
N LEU A 158 -3.31 -9.00 -9.99
CA LEU A 158 -3.56 -10.42 -10.31
C LEU A 158 -3.66 -11.27 -9.04
N LEU A 159 -4.73 -11.05 -8.26
CA LEU A 159 -5.04 -11.85 -7.08
C LEU A 159 -5.89 -13.06 -7.47
N ASP A 160 -5.66 -14.20 -6.79
CA ASP A 160 -6.55 -15.33 -6.82
C ASP A 160 -7.80 -15.03 -5.97
N ASN A 161 -8.99 -15.47 -6.42
CA ASN A 161 -10.24 -15.41 -5.63
C ASN A 161 -10.65 -13.98 -5.17
N TYR A 162 -10.89 -13.07 -6.11
CA TYR A 162 -11.41 -11.75 -5.79
C TYR A 162 -12.84 -11.53 -6.28
N ARG A 163 -13.57 -10.64 -5.60
CA ARG A 163 -14.88 -10.14 -6.02
C ARG A 163 -14.73 -8.81 -6.74
N LYS A 164 -15.16 -8.76 -8.01
CA LYS A 164 -15.17 -7.51 -8.80
C LYS A 164 -16.45 -6.73 -8.55
N LEU A 165 -16.30 -5.48 -8.17
CA LEU A 165 -17.38 -4.49 -8.10
C LEU A 165 -17.16 -3.45 -9.20
N ARG A 166 -18.24 -3.01 -9.86
CA ARG A 166 -18.21 -1.88 -10.78
C ARG A 166 -18.88 -0.70 -10.08
N LEU A 167 -18.17 0.41 -9.98
CA LEU A 167 -18.65 1.68 -9.44
C LEU A 167 -19.11 2.59 -10.59
#